data_262a81437fc2ff1c6a035c11dc2add70
#
_entry.id   262a81437fc2ff1c6a035c11dc2add70
#
_cell.length_a   1.000
_cell.length_b   1.000
_cell.length_c   1.000
_cell.angle_alpha   90.00
_cell.angle_beta   90.00
_cell.angle_gamma   90.00
#
_symmetry.space_group_name_H-M   'P 1'
#
loop_
_entity.id
_entity.type
_entity.pdbx_description
1 polymer ?
#
loop_
_entity_poly.entity_id
_entity_poly.type
_entity_poly.pdbx_seq_one_letter_code
_entity_poly.pdbx_strand_id
1 'polypeptide(L)'
;MEIRKALITAAGKNQRTLPLQSLVDRDGVTKTALAIIIEEILRAGIEQIGVVIGPDDADAYRAAAGAHANRLTFIEQTQPLGYAHAIHCAAEFCGDDAFLLLVGDHLYLSATEKGCAQQLVEIARAENCAVSAVQSTHESKLPFYGAVGGQLVNAAQRLYQIEAVLEKPTPTEAEQKLDVPGLRAGYYLCFFGMHVLTSAAQRALGELFAEAKGRENTVNFRAALARLAEHQRYLAAELDGRRYDFGVKYGLLTAQLALALSGTERDEVLRGLVELLATGK
;
A
#
# COMPACT_ATOMS: atom_id res chain seq x y z
N MET A 1 -1.28 -13.41 -15.64
CA MET A 1 -0.76 -12.11 -16.13
C MET A 1 0.67 -11.92 -15.65
N GLU A 2 1.47 -11.18 -16.39
CA GLU A 2 2.83 -10.84 -15.99
C GLU A 2 2.84 -9.51 -15.24
N ILE A 3 3.62 -9.44 -14.13
CA ILE A 3 3.75 -8.24 -13.31
C ILE A 3 5.24 -7.98 -13.17
N ARG A 4 5.74 -7.01 -13.95
CA ARG A 4 7.17 -6.65 -14.04
C ARG A 4 7.48 -5.28 -13.45
N LYS A 5 6.45 -4.47 -13.24
CA LYS A 5 6.56 -3.09 -12.81
C LYS A 5 5.96 -2.89 -11.43
N ALA A 6 6.58 -2.03 -10.63
CA ALA A 6 6.01 -1.52 -9.40
C ALA A 6 5.99 0.01 -9.41
N LEU A 7 5.02 0.59 -8.73
CA LEU A 7 4.87 2.02 -8.56
C LEU A 7 4.78 2.35 -7.08
N ILE A 8 5.65 3.22 -6.60
CA ILE A 8 5.62 3.78 -5.25
C ILE A 8 5.12 5.23 -5.34
N THR A 9 4.07 5.58 -4.61
CA THR A 9 3.60 6.97 -4.54
C THR A 9 4.18 7.67 -3.31
N ALA A 10 4.91 8.75 -3.52
CA ALA A 10 5.65 9.45 -2.47
C ALA A 10 5.61 10.99 -2.60
N ALA A 11 4.77 11.54 -3.50
CA ALA A 11 4.69 12.99 -3.76
C ALA A 11 3.80 13.77 -2.76
N GLY A 12 3.20 13.11 -1.77
CA GLY A 12 2.27 13.75 -0.82
C GLY A 12 2.93 14.88 -0.03
N LYS A 13 2.39 16.10 -0.10
CA LYS A 13 2.99 17.31 0.47
C LYS A 13 3.46 17.19 1.92
N ASN A 14 2.71 16.47 2.76
CA ASN A 14 3.02 16.26 4.17
C ASN A 14 3.69 14.90 4.47
N GLN A 15 3.90 14.07 3.45
CA GLN A 15 4.37 12.69 3.59
C GLN A 15 5.65 12.40 2.79
N ARG A 16 6.03 13.28 1.85
CA ARG A 16 7.17 13.07 0.94
C ARG A 16 8.53 12.88 1.64
N THR A 17 8.67 13.28 2.90
CA THR A 17 9.89 13.04 3.69
C THR A 17 9.85 11.74 4.49
N LEU A 18 8.71 11.07 4.57
CA LEU A 18 8.56 9.85 5.35
C LEU A 18 9.36 8.67 4.76
N PRO A 19 9.36 8.44 3.44
CA PRO A 19 10.19 7.39 2.84
C PRO A 19 11.70 7.58 3.05
N LEU A 20 12.12 8.80 3.36
CA LEU A 20 13.52 9.17 3.59
C LEU A 20 13.97 8.93 5.04
N GLN A 21 13.06 8.60 5.95
CA GLN A 21 13.37 8.32 7.35
C GLN A 21 14.18 7.03 7.49
N SER A 22 15.18 7.07 8.39
CA SER A 22 16.00 5.90 8.68
C SER A 22 15.36 5.04 9.78
N LEU A 23 15.41 3.74 9.59
CA LEU A 23 14.91 2.72 10.49
C LEU A 23 15.95 1.61 10.61
N VAL A 24 15.97 0.92 11.73
CA VAL A 24 16.70 -0.35 11.86
C VAL A 24 15.79 -1.47 11.35
N ASP A 25 16.19 -2.13 10.28
CA ASP A 25 15.43 -3.23 9.69
C ASP A 25 15.59 -4.52 10.51
N ARG A 26 14.86 -5.55 10.14
CA ARG A 26 14.84 -6.86 10.83
C ARG A 26 16.19 -7.58 10.89
N ASP A 27 17.11 -7.23 10.01
CA ASP A 27 18.49 -7.73 9.97
C ASP A 27 19.48 -6.93 10.86
N GLY A 28 18.98 -5.94 11.62
CA GLY A 28 19.80 -5.05 12.46
C GLY A 28 20.48 -3.91 11.67
N VAL A 29 20.27 -3.84 10.35
CA VAL A 29 20.90 -2.83 9.50
C VAL A 29 20.03 -1.58 9.41
N THR A 30 20.65 -0.41 9.55
CA THR A 30 19.97 0.87 9.34
C THR A 30 19.74 1.11 7.85
N LYS A 31 18.50 1.26 7.46
CA LYS A 31 18.03 1.53 6.10
C LYS A 31 17.02 2.67 6.09
N THR A 32 16.84 3.32 4.96
CA THR A 32 15.69 4.22 4.78
C THR A 32 14.39 3.40 4.61
N ALA A 33 13.26 3.98 4.97
CA ALA A 33 11.97 3.34 4.71
C ALA A 33 11.79 3.03 3.21
N LEU A 34 12.26 3.92 2.33
CA LEU A 34 12.26 3.69 0.88
C LEU A 34 13.06 2.44 0.50
N ALA A 35 14.26 2.26 1.05
CA ALA A 35 15.08 1.08 0.75
C ALA A 35 14.38 -0.21 1.20
N ILE A 36 13.73 -0.22 2.37
CA ILE A 36 12.96 -1.37 2.87
C ILE A 36 11.78 -1.69 1.93
N ILE A 37 11.06 -0.65 1.45
CA ILE A 37 9.95 -0.82 0.49
C ILE A 37 10.47 -1.36 -0.84
N ILE A 38 11.61 -0.87 -1.33
CA ILE A 38 12.23 -1.37 -2.57
C ILE A 38 12.64 -2.85 -2.41
N GLU A 39 13.24 -3.23 -1.29
CA GLU A 39 13.60 -4.62 -1.04
C GLU A 39 12.38 -5.55 -0.97
N GLU A 40 11.25 -5.07 -0.44
CA GLU A 40 9.97 -5.79 -0.46
C GLU A 40 9.49 -6.06 -1.89
N ILE A 41 9.61 -5.07 -2.78
CA ILE A 41 9.27 -5.19 -4.21
C ILE A 41 10.22 -6.16 -4.92
N LEU A 42 11.53 -6.05 -4.67
CA LEU A 42 12.53 -6.92 -5.31
C LEU A 42 12.35 -8.39 -4.92
N ARG A 43 11.96 -8.68 -3.66
CA ARG A 43 11.62 -10.05 -3.21
C ARG A 43 10.41 -10.63 -3.95
N ALA A 44 9.50 -9.80 -4.45
CA ALA A 44 8.39 -10.24 -5.30
C ALA A 44 8.80 -10.52 -6.76
N GLY A 45 10.09 -10.36 -7.11
CA GLY A 45 10.61 -10.60 -8.44
C GLY A 45 10.31 -9.47 -9.43
N ILE A 46 10.12 -8.25 -8.94
CA ILE A 46 9.85 -7.05 -9.74
C ILE A 46 11.09 -6.14 -9.73
N GLU A 47 11.58 -5.77 -10.91
CA GLU A 47 12.82 -5.02 -11.05
C GLU A 47 12.65 -3.60 -11.59
N GLN A 48 11.54 -3.30 -12.27
CA GLN A 48 11.24 -1.97 -12.79
C GLN A 48 10.39 -1.20 -11.78
N ILE A 49 10.96 -0.19 -11.15
CA ILE A 49 10.32 0.52 -10.05
C ILE A 49 10.18 2.01 -10.40
N GLY A 50 8.94 2.47 -10.59
CA GLY A 50 8.61 3.88 -10.67
C GLY A 50 8.38 4.46 -9.27
N VAL A 51 8.89 5.66 -9.03
CA VAL A 51 8.63 6.40 -7.79
C VAL A 51 8.04 7.75 -8.16
N VAL A 52 6.79 7.99 -7.76
CA VAL A 52 6.15 9.29 -7.96
C VAL A 52 6.56 10.21 -6.83
N ILE A 53 7.25 11.29 -7.17
CA ILE A 53 7.85 12.24 -6.24
C ILE A 53 7.32 13.67 -6.49
N GLY A 54 7.54 14.56 -5.54
CA GLY A 54 7.37 15.99 -5.77
C GLY A 54 8.48 16.57 -6.64
N PRO A 55 8.27 17.79 -7.20
CA PRO A 55 9.34 18.51 -7.87
C PRO A 55 10.57 18.67 -6.96
N ASP A 56 11.76 18.55 -7.56
CA ASP A 56 13.08 18.73 -6.91
C ASP A 56 13.43 17.65 -5.85
N ASP A 57 12.62 16.61 -5.65
CA ASP A 57 12.88 15.56 -4.66
C ASP A 57 13.81 14.43 -5.18
N ALA A 58 14.09 14.38 -6.49
CA ALA A 58 14.78 13.24 -7.13
C ALA A 58 16.13 12.88 -6.50
N ASP A 59 16.94 13.87 -6.15
CA ASP A 59 18.27 13.62 -5.58
C ASP A 59 18.19 13.06 -4.15
N ALA A 60 17.25 13.56 -3.35
CA ALA A 60 16.99 13.03 -2.00
C ALA A 60 16.52 11.58 -2.05
N TYR A 61 15.60 11.25 -2.98
CA TYR A 61 15.11 9.89 -3.17
C TYR A 61 16.18 8.95 -3.75
N ARG A 62 17.03 9.44 -4.66
CA ARG A 62 18.18 8.68 -5.17
C ARG A 62 19.16 8.34 -4.06
N ALA A 63 19.47 9.31 -3.21
CA ALA A 63 20.34 9.09 -2.04
C ALA A 63 19.72 8.10 -1.05
N ALA A 64 18.40 8.22 -0.77
CA ALA A 64 17.69 7.33 0.13
C ALA A 64 17.58 5.89 -0.39
N ALA A 65 17.48 5.70 -1.70
CA ALA A 65 17.47 4.38 -2.32
C ALA A 65 18.85 3.66 -2.26
N GLY A 66 19.93 4.39 -2.05
CA GLY A 66 21.27 3.84 -1.90
C GLY A 66 21.67 2.93 -3.08
N ALA A 67 22.02 1.69 -2.80
CA ALA A 67 22.45 0.71 -3.82
C ALA A 67 21.34 0.38 -4.86
N HIS A 68 20.09 0.68 -4.58
CA HIS A 68 18.96 0.40 -5.47
C HIS A 68 18.63 1.56 -6.42
N ALA A 69 19.30 2.70 -6.31
CA ALA A 69 19.01 3.93 -7.07
C ALA A 69 18.93 3.72 -8.60
N ASN A 70 19.78 2.86 -9.17
CA ASN A 70 19.81 2.58 -10.60
C ASN A 70 18.61 1.77 -11.12
N ARG A 71 17.76 1.25 -10.23
CA ARG A 71 16.53 0.51 -10.56
C ARG A 71 15.30 1.40 -10.61
N LEU A 72 15.46 2.69 -10.24
CA LEU A 72 14.34 3.60 -10.07
C LEU A 72 14.16 4.50 -11.28
N THR A 73 12.90 4.69 -11.66
CA THR A 73 12.44 5.75 -12.56
C THR A 73 11.66 6.77 -11.74
N PHE A 74 12.16 7.99 -11.65
CA PHE A 74 11.45 9.06 -10.95
C PHE A 74 10.44 9.71 -11.87
N ILE A 75 9.23 9.90 -11.35
CA ILE A 75 8.08 10.47 -12.06
C ILE A 75 7.60 11.67 -11.22
N GLU A 76 7.67 12.87 -11.78
CA GLU A 76 7.29 14.07 -11.05
C GLU A 76 5.79 14.31 -11.08
N GLN A 77 5.20 14.49 -9.90
CA GLN A 77 3.87 15.08 -9.74
C GLN A 77 4.03 16.59 -9.58
N THR A 78 4.01 17.31 -10.70
CA THR A 78 4.23 18.78 -10.73
C THR A 78 3.11 19.57 -10.06
N GLN A 79 1.89 19.02 -10.00
CA GLN A 79 0.74 19.62 -9.34
C GLN A 79 0.23 18.70 -8.22
N PRO A 80 0.07 19.16 -6.97
CA PRO A 80 -0.33 18.33 -5.84
C PRO A 80 -1.84 18.09 -5.80
N LEU A 81 -2.40 17.46 -6.84
CA LEU A 81 -3.84 17.20 -7.00
C LEU A 81 -4.31 15.91 -6.28
N GLY A 82 -3.47 15.36 -5.41
CA GLY A 82 -3.84 14.21 -4.58
C GLY A 82 -3.31 12.87 -5.08
N TYR A 83 -3.70 11.81 -4.37
CA TYR A 83 -3.19 10.44 -4.56
C TYR A 83 -3.55 9.84 -5.93
N ALA A 84 -4.80 10.05 -6.38
CA ALA A 84 -5.24 9.60 -7.70
C ALA A 84 -4.39 10.21 -8.82
N HIS A 85 -4.06 11.51 -8.70
CA HIS A 85 -3.22 12.21 -9.66
C HIS A 85 -1.79 11.68 -9.65
N ALA A 86 -1.22 11.37 -8.48
CA ALA A 86 0.11 10.75 -8.41
C ALA A 86 0.17 9.45 -9.22
N ILE A 87 -0.85 8.59 -9.10
CA ILE A 87 -0.93 7.34 -9.87
C ILE A 87 -1.12 7.64 -11.37
N HIS A 88 -1.94 8.63 -11.71
CA HIS A 88 -2.18 9.02 -13.11
C HIS A 88 -0.92 9.58 -13.79
N CYS A 89 -0.07 10.32 -13.08
CA CYS A 89 1.22 10.79 -13.60
C CYS A 89 2.13 9.64 -14.07
N ALA A 90 1.95 8.45 -13.53
CA ALA A 90 2.72 7.27 -13.91
C ALA A 90 2.10 6.45 -15.06
N ALA A 91 1.07 6.96 -15.76
CA ALA A 91 0.38 6.23 -16.81
C ALA A 91 1.32 5.76 -17.93
N GLU A 92 2.26 6.61 -18.37
CA GLU A 92 3.25 6.28 -19.39
C GLU A 92 4.21 5.17 -18.88
N PHE A 93 4.69 5.26 -17.66
CA PHE A 93 5.54 4.24 -17.05
C PHE A 93 4.83 2.89 -16.95
N CYS A 94 3.59 2.88 -16.48
CA CYS A 94 2.79 1.65 -16.35
C CYS A 94 2.46 1.06 -17.72
N GLY A 95 2.09 1.90 -18.69
CA GLY A 95 1.65 1.45 -20.02
C GLY A 95 0.44 0.52 -19.92
N ASP A 96 0.45 -0.52 -20.75
CA ASP A 96 -0.58 -1.57 -20.75
C ASP A 96 -0.30 -2.75 -19.83
N ASP A 97 0.79 -2.69 -19.06
CA ASP A 97 1.19 -3.76 -18.16
C ASP A 97 0.37 -3.76 -16.86
N ALA A 98 0.25 -4.94 -16.24
CA ALA A 98 -0.13 -5.02 -14.85
C ALA A 98 1.05 -4.60 -13.97
N PHE A 99 0.75 -3.88 -12.88
CA PHE A 99 1.77 -3.33 -11.99
C PHE A 99 1.39 -3.46 -10.51
N LEU A 100 2.40 -3.53 -9.67
CA LEU A 100 2.25 -3.50 -8.22
C LEU A 100 2.30 -2.04 -7.75
N LEU A 101 1.25 -1.56 -7.09
CA LEU A 101 1.17 -0.22 -6.52
C LEU A 101 1.38 -0.30 -5.01
N LEU A 102 2.26 0.54 -4.47
CA LEU A 102 2.50 0.72 -3.03
C LEU A 102 2.45 2.19 -2.65
N VAL A 103 2.02 2.47 -1.44
CA VAL A 103 2.14 3.80 -0.85
C VAL A 103 3.49 3.94 -0.13
N GLY A 104 4.12 5.10 -0.26
CA GLY A 104 5.48 5.33 0.25
C GLY A 104 5.55 5.61 1.77
N ASP A 105 4.42 5.72 2.44
CA ASP A 105 4.30 6.01 3.88
C ASP A 105 3.90 4.78 4.73
N HIS A 106 4.01 3.56 4.14
CA HIS A 106 3.70 2.32 4.83
C HIS A 106 4.87 1.33 4.75
N LEU A 107 5.08 0.60 5.84
CA LEU A 107 5.88 -0.62 5.85
C LEU A 107 4.99 -1.85 5.95
N TYR A 108 5.47 -2.93 5.38
CA TYR A 108 4.75 -4.19 5.29
C TYR A 108 5.58 -5.30 5.94
N LEU A 109 5.04 -5.91 6.98
CA LEU A 109 5.71 -6.97 7.73
C LEU A 109 4.94 -8.27 7.55
N SER A 110 5.54 -9.18 6.82
CA SER A 110 4.99 -10.52 6.65
C SER A 110 5.19 -11.37 7.91
N ALA A 111 4.21 -12.20 8.21
CA ALA A 111 4.28 -13.22 9.25
C ALA A 111 4.86 -14.56 8.72
N THR A 112 5.18 -14.62 7.41
CA THR A 112 5.75 -15.80 6.75
C THR A 112 7.10 -15.48 6.12
N GLU A 113 7.76 -16.47 5.52
CA GLU A 113 9.01 -16.28 4.78
C GLU A 113 8.79 -15.42 3.50
N LYS A 114 7.59 -15.52 2.89
CA LYS A 114 7.23 -14.72 1.72
C LYS A 114 6.85 -13.31 2.15
N GLY A 115 7.43 -12.29 1.53
CA GLY A 115 7.02 -10.89 1.72
C GLY A 115 5.57 -10.65 1.34
N CYS A 116 4.97 -9.57 1.85
CA CYS A 116 3.58 -9.21 1.52
C CYS A 116 3.39 -8.94 0.03
N ALA A 117 4.36 -8.26 -0.61
CA ALA A 117 4.34 -8.01 -2.04
C ALA A 117 4.41 -9.31 -2.85
N GLN A 118 5.25 -10.26 -2.43
CA GLN A 118 5.35 -11.57 -3.07
C GLN A 118 4.04 -12.34 -2.96
N GLN A 119 3.43 -12.39 -1.77
CA GLN A 119 2.13 -13.04 -1.56
C GLN A 119 1.07 -12.47 -2.51
N LEU A 120 0.95 -11.14 -2.58
CA LEU A 120 -0.04 -10.47 -3.42
C LEU A 120 0.19 -10.71 -4.90
N VAL A 121 1.44 -10.64 -5.37
CA VAL A 121 1.83 -10.88 -6.76
C VAL A 121 1.55 -12.32 -7.18
N GLU A 122 1.85 -13.31 -6.33
CA GLU A 122 1.55 -14.72 -6.58
C GLU A 122 0.05 -14.96 -6.72
N ILE A 123 -0.76 -14.37 -5.82
CA ILE A 123 -2.23 -14.44 -5.89
C ILE A 123 -2.73 -13.82 -7.21
N ALA A 124 -2.28 -12.62 -7.54
CA ALA A 124 -2.72 -11.92 -8.74
C ALA A 124 -2.35 -12.67 -10.03
N ARG A 125 -1.18 -13.32 -10.06
CA ARG A 125 -0.76 -14.20 -11.17
C ARG A 125 -1.65 -15.42 -11.28
N ALA A 126 -1.94 -16.09 -10.16
CA ALA A 126 -2.78 -17.29 -10.13
C ALA A 126 -4.22 -17.00 -10.55
N GLU A 127 -4.80 -15.92 -10.02
CA GLU A 127 -6.17 -15.52 -10.30
C GLU A 127 -6.34 -14.77 -11.64
N ASN A 128 -5.22 -14.35 -12.24
CA ASN A 128 -5.15 -13.61 -13.51
C ASN A 128 -6.06 -12.37 -13.54
N CYS A 129 -6.16 -11.64 -12.44
CA CYS A 129 -6.98 -10.44 -12.29
C CYS A 129 -6.33 -9.40 -11.36
N ALA A 130 -6.91 -8.21 -11.26
CA ALA A 130 -6.53 -7.22 -10.28
C ALA A 130 -6.82 -7.75 -8.86
N VAL A 131 -5.89 -7.50 -7.92
CA VAL A 131 -6.01 -7.90 -6.52
C VAL A 131 -5.51 -6.77 -5.61
N SER A 132 -6.30 -6.40 -4.62
CA SER A 132 -5.87 -5.49 -3.57
C SER A 132 -5.64 -6.23 -2.26
N ALA A 133 -4.52 -5.97 -1.63
CA ALA A 133 -4.32 -6.41 -0.26
C ALA A 133 -5.25 -5.66 0.68
N VAL A 134 -5.85 -6.38 1.63
CA VAL A 134 -6.73 -5.85 2.65
C VAL A 134 -6.34 -6.39 4.03
N GLN A 135 -6.81 -5.74 5.07
CA GLN A 135 -6.65 -6.16 6.44
C GLN A 135 -7.96 -5.98 7.18
N SER A 136 -8.41 -7.03 7.88
CA SER A 136 -9.54 -6.93 8.80
C SER A 136 -9.22 -5.89 9.88
N THR A 137 -10.04 -4.86 9.96
CA THR A 137 -9.78 -3.63 10.72
C THR A 137 -11.03 -3.21 11.47
N HIS A 138 -10.90 -2.87 12.75
CA HIS A 138 -12.01 -2.42 13.59
C HIS A 138 -12.57 -1.08 13.10
N GLU A 139 -13.87 -0.89 13.18
CA GLU A 139 -14.63 0.28 12.69
C GLU A 139 -14.07 1.64 13.15
N SER A 140 -13.49 1.72 14.35
CA SER A 140 -12.84 2.95 14.86
C SER A 140 -11.71 3.47 13.98
N LYS A 141 -11.22 2.67 13.03
CA LYS A 141 -10.16 3.03 12.09
C LYS A 141 -10.66 3.36 10.68
N LEU A 142 -11.95 3.18 10.40
CA LEU A 142 -12.55 3.53 9.10
C LEU A 142 -12.27 4.97 8.64
N PRO A 143 -12.22 5.99 9.51
CA PRO A 143 -11.88 7.36 9.09
C PRO A 143 -10.50 7.53 8.47
N PHE A 144 -9.62 6.54 8.59
CA PHE A 144 -8.26 6.60 8.06
C PHE A 144 -8.08 5.83 6.76
N TYR A 145 -8.97 4.87 6.43
CA TYR A 145 -8.76 3.92 5.34
C TYR A 145 -9.95 3.82 4.40
N GLY A 146 -9.67 3.57 3.13
CA GLY A 146 -10.68 3.04 2.22
C GLY A 146 -10.97 1.58 2.58
N ALA A 147 -12.21 1.14 2.37
CA ALA A 147 -12.66 -0.19 2.71
C ALA A 147 -13.47 -0.82 1.57
N VAL A 148 -13.56 -2.14 1.58
CA VAL A 148 -14.28 -2.93 0.57
C VAL A 148 -15.30 -3.85 1.21
N GLY A 149 -16.39 -4.10 0.46
CA GLY A 149 -17.37 -5.14 0.73
C GLY A 149 -17.43 -6.13 -0.43
N GLY A 150 -17.94 -7.32 -0.18
CA GLY A 150 -18.10 -8.35 -1.21
C GLY A 150 -18.17 -9.77 -0.66
N GLN A 151 -18.03 -10.75 -1.55
CA GLN A 151 -18.26 -12.15 -1.25
C GLN A 151 -16.96 -12.93 -1.08
N LEU A 152 -16.90 -13.81 -0.08
CA LEU A 152 -15.79 -14.75 0.10
C LEU A 152 -15.79 -15.78 -1.06
N VAL A 153 -14.72 -15.80 -1.86
CA VAL A 153 -14.57 -16.72 -3.00
C VAL A 153 -13.59 -17.85 -2.73
N ASN A 154 -12.64 -17.66 -1.82
CA ASN A 154 -11.71 -18.71 -1.38
C ASN A 154 -11.36 -18.52 0.09
N ALA A 155 -11.94 -19.37 0.94
CA ALA A 155 -11.71 -19.29 2.39
C ALA A 155 -10.27 -19.66 2.80
N ALA A 156 -9.64 -20.62 2.12
CA ALA A 156 -8.28 -21.07 2.45
C ALA A 156 -7.23 -19.97 2.17
N GLN A 157 -7.46 -19.14 1.15
CA GLN A 157 -6.59 -18.03 0.77
C GLN A 157 -7.12 -16.68 1.25
N ARG A 158 -8.28 -16.64 1.92
CA ARG A 158 -8.96 -15.40 2.37
C ARG A 158 -9.10 -14.40 1.22
N LEU A 159 -9.66 -14.89 0.09
CA LEU A 159 -9.93 -14.11 -1.10
C LEU A 159 -11.40 -13.73 -1.17
N TYR A 160 -11.66 -12.50 -1.52
CA TYR A 160 -13.01 -11.94 -1.61
C TYR A 160 -13.20 -11.28 -2.97
N GLN A 161 -14.34 -11.51 -3.64
CA GLN A 161 -14.75 -10.73 -4.80
C GLN A 161 -15.18 -9.35 -4.33
N ILE A 162 -14.53 -8.29 -4.79
CA ILE A 162 -14.91 -6.92 -4.45
C ILE A 162 -16.17 -6.54 -5.22
N GLU A 163 -17.22 -6.10 -4.50
CA GLU A 163 -18.49 -5.62 -5.03
C GLU A 163 -18.71 -4.13 -4.70
N ALA A 164 -18.12 -3.65 -3.61
CA ALA A 164 -18.23 -2.27 -3.18
C ALA A 164 -16.89 -1.72 -2.70
N VAL A 165 -16.64 -0.44 -2.99
CA VAL A 165 -15.43 0.29 -2.55
C VAL A 165 -15.87 1.64 -1.99
N LEU A 166 -15.51 1.94 -0.75
CA LEU A 166 -15.78 3.23 -0.11
C LEU A 166 -14.50 3.87 0.42
N GLU A 167 -14.39 5.18 0.30
CA GLU A 167 -13.30 5.96 0.88
C GLU A 167 -13.72 6.48 2.26
N LYS A 168 -12.98 6.06 3.30
CA LYS A 168 -13.16 6.53 4.69
C LYS A 168 -14.64 6.57 5.14
N PRO A 169 -15.36 5.44 5.00
CA PRO A 169 -16.78 5.40 5.31
C PRO A 169 -17.04 5.65 6.80
N THR A 170 -18.20 6.19 7.10
CA THR A 170 -18.71 6.16 8.46
C THR A 170 -19.06 4.71 8.85
N PRO A 171 -19.12 4.36 10.16
CA PRO A 171 -19.55 3.04 10.59
C PRO A 171 -20.92 2.64 10.01
N THR A 172 -21.88 3.57 9.96
CA THR A 172 -23.21 3.33 9.38
C THR A 172 -23.17 3.04 7.89
N GLU A 173 -22.37 3.78 7.12
CA GLU A 173 -22.19 3.51 5.68
C GLU A 173 -21.52 2.17 5.44
N ALA A 174 -20.53 1.83 6.27
CA ALA A 174 -19.84 0.56 6.18
C ALA A 174 -20.77 -0.62 6.49
N GLU A 175 -21.57 -0.53 7.54
CA GLU A 175 -22.56 -1.54 7.90
C GLU A 175 -23.59 -1.77 6.78
N GLN A 176 -24.00 -0.71 6.08
CA GLN A 176 -25.01 -0.81 5.03
C GLN A 176 -24.46 -1.30 3.68
N LYS A 177 -23.16 -1.06 3.37
CA LYS A 177 -22.63 -1.20 2.00
C LYS A 177 -21.41 -2.11 1.89
N LEU A 178 -20.75 -2.43 3.01
CA LEU A 178 -19.52 -3.19 3.02
C LEU A 178 -19.68 -4.52 3.77
N ASP A 179 -20.82 -5.17 3.57
CA ASP A 179 -21.04 -6.49 4.16
C ASP A 179 -20.04 -7.52 3.57
N VAL A 180 -19.43 -8.30 4.45
CA VAL A 180 -18.55 -9.41 4.10
C VAL A 180 -18.92 -10.59 5.01
N PRO A 181 -19.65 -11.58 4.48
CA PRO A 181 -20.07 -12.72 5.28
C PRO A 181 -18.88 -13.44 5.92
N GLY A 182 -18.99 -13.68 7.23
CA GLY A 182 -17.97 -14.37 8.02
C GLY A 182 -16.96 -13.46 8.72
N LEU A 183 -16.94 -12.15 8.47
CA LEU A 183 -16.19 -11.22 9.29
C LEU A 183 -16.85 -11.02 10.67
N ARG A 184 -16.00 -10.77 11.66
CA ARG A 184 -16.47 -10.40 13.00
C ARG A 184 -17.22 -9.07 12.94
N ALA A 185 -18.35 -8.96 13.65
CA ALA A 185 -19.12 -7.73 13.77
C ALA A 185 -18.23 -6.55 14.21
N GLY A 186 -18.41 -5.39 13.55
CA GLY A 186 -17.60 -4.18 13.78
C GLY A 186 -16.19 -4.23 13.15
N TYR A 187 -15.91 -5.24 12.29
CA TYR A 187 -14.68 -5.32 11.50
C TYR A 187 -14.99 -5.25 10.01
N TYR A 188 -14.11 -4.57 9.27
CA TYR A 188 -14.24 -4.34 7.83
C TYR A 188 -12.92 -4.60 7.12
N LEU A 189 -12.98 -5.01 5.85
CA LEU A 189 -11.80 -5.17 5.02
C LEU A 189 -11.30 -3.80 4.55
N CYS A 190 -10.29 -3.28 5.23
CA CYS A 190 -9.65 -2.02 4.85
C CYS A 190 -8.45 -2.25 3.95
N PHE A 191 -8.25 -1.38 2.96
CA PHE A 191 -7.09 -1.48 2.08
C PHE A 191 -5.78 -1.44 2.86
N PHE A 192 -4.87 -2.29 2.42
CA PHE A 192 -3.54 -2.48 3.02
C PHE A 192 -2.51 -1.46 2.51
N GLY A 193 -2.84 -0.70 1.46
CA GLY A 193 -1.92 0.22 0.79
C GLY A 193 -1.04 -0.47 -0.27
N MET A 194 -1.41 -1.69 -0.68
CA MET A 194 -0.72 -2.47 -1.70
C MET A 194 -1.76 -3.08 -2.64
N HIS A 195 -1.55 -2.91 -3.96
CA HIS A 195 -2.47 -3.36 -4.98
C HIS A 195 -1.71 -3.91 -6.19
N VAL A 196 -2.15 -5.01 -6.75
CA VAL A 196 -1.82 -5.39 -8.14
C VAL A 196 -2.96 -4.92 -9.02
N LEU A 197 -2.67 -4.03 -9.94
CA LEU A 197 -3.64 -3.40 -10.83
C LEU A 197 -3.33 -3.74 -12.28
N THR A 198 -4.37 -3.79 -13.10
CA THR A 198 -4.27 -3.91 -14.56
C THR A 198 -4.30 -2.53 -15.21
N SER A 199 -3.98 -2.45 -16.50
CA SER A 199 -4.11 -1.20 -17.29
C SER A 199 -5.52 -0.59 -17.27
N ALA A 200 -6.55 -1.39 -16.97
CA ALA A 200 -7.91 -0.89 -16.81
C ALA A 200 -8.06 0.11 -15.65
N ALA A 201 -7.27 -0.03 -14.57
CA ALA A 201 -7.26 0.95 -13.49
C ALA A 201 -6.69 2.29 -13.96
N GLN A 202 -5.64 2.29 -14.79
CA GLN A 202 -5.09 3.52 -15.40
C GLN A 202 -6.08 4.16 -16.37
N ARG A 203 -6.78 3.35 -17.19
CA ARG A 203 -7.84 3.87 -18.08
C ARG A 203 -8.97 4.50 -17.29
N ALA A 204 -9.46 3.84 -16.24
CA ALA A 204 -10.51 4.37 -15.38
C ALA A 204 -10.09 5.71 -14.72
N LEU A 205 -8.82 5.83 -14.29
CA LEU A 205 -8.28 7.10 -13.80
C LEU A 205 -8.26 8.18 -14.89
N GLY A 206 -7.77 7.86 -16.10
CA GLY A 206 -7.76 8.79 -17.24
C GLY A 206 -9.15 9.31 -17.58
N GLU A 207 -10.16 8.44 -17.60
CA GLU A 207 -11.56 8.81 -17.82
C GLU A 207 -12.08 9.75 -16.71
N LEU A 208 -11.82 9.43 -15.44
CA LEU A 208 -12.22 10.28 -14.31
C LEU A 208 -11.58 11.68 -14.39
N PHE A 209 -10.30 11.76 -14.77
CA PHE A 209 -9.63 13.06 -14.98
C PHE A 209 -10.22 13.82 -16.17
N ALA A 210 -10.53 13.14 -17.27
CA ALA A 210 -11.19 13.75 -18.43
C ALA A 210 -12.60 14.26 -18.10
N GLU A 211 -13.36 13.55 -17.27
CA GLU A 211 -14.69 13.97 -16.79
C GLU A 211 -14.61 15.14 -15.80
N ALA A 212 -13.57 15.23 -15.00
CA ALA A 212 -13.43 16.22 -13.93
C ALA A 212 -13.25 17.66 -14.44
N LYS A 213 -12.67 17.88 -15.63
CA LYS A 213 -12.49 19.18 -16.34
C LYS A 213 -12.48 20.42 -15.44
N GLY A 214 -11.29 20.80 -14.94
CA GLY A 214 -11.10 21.95 -14.04
C GLY A 214 -11.42 21.69 -12.58
N ARG A 215 -11.74 20.44 -12.21
CA ARG A 215 -11.95 19.98 -10.85
C ARG A 215 -11.13 18.71 -10.56
N GLU A 216 -9.95 18.60 -11.16
CA GLU A 216 -9.08 17.42 -11.10
C GLU A 216 -8.70 17.03 -9.66
N ASN A 217 -8.66 18.01 -8.75
CA ASN A 217 -8.43 17.81 -7.32
C ASN A 217 -9.55 17.02 -6.60
N THR A 218 -10.70 16.83 -7.26
CA THR A 218 -11.82 16.03 -6.72
C THR A 218 -11.75 14.56 -7.13
N VAL A 219 -10.85 14.20 -8.06
CA VAL A 219 -10.72 12.81 -8.51
C VAL A 219 -10.17 11.95 -7.39
N ASN A 220 -10.90 10.87 -7.09
CA ASN A 220 -10.55 9.93 -6.03
C ASN A 220 -10.16 8.58 -6.64
N PHE A 221 -9.04 8.03 -6.20
CA PHE A 221 -8.57 6.71 -6.64
C PHE A 221 -9.58 5.58 -6.36
N ARG A 222 -10.33 5.68 -5.25
CA ARG A 222 -11.35 4.68 -4.92
C ARG A 222 -12.48 4.64 -5.95
N ALA A 223 -12.79 5.77 -6.58
CA ALA A 223 -13.75 5.80 -7.70
C ALA A 223 -13.23 4.99 -8.90
N ALA A 224 -11.95 5.04 -9.20
CA ALA A 224 -11.36 4.20 -10.24
C ALA A 224 -11.40 2.71 -9.87
N LEU A 225 -11.15 2.37 -8.60
CA LEU A 225 -11.27 0.99 -8.12
C LEU A 225 -12.73 0.49 -8.12
N ALA A 226 -13.69 1.35 -7.83
CA ALA A 226 -15.12 1.01 -7.93
C ALA A 226 -15.50 0.70 -9.39
N ARG A 227 -15.10 1.57 -10.35
CA ARG A 227 -15.28 1.28 -11.79
C ARG A 227 -14.59 -0.03 -12.23
N LEU A 228 -13.40 -0.30 -11.70
CA LEU A 228 -12.72 -1.56 -11.98
C LEU A 228 -13.54 -2.75 -11.52
N ALA A 229 -14.12 -2.71 -10.31
CA ALA A 229 -14.96 -3.76 -9.75
C ALA A 229 -16.24 -4.02 -10.56
N GLU A 230 -16.83 -2.96 -11.17
CA GLU A 230 -18.02 -3.07 -12.01
C GLU A 230 -17.75 -3.76 -13.36
N HIS A 231 -16.53 -3.66 -13.89
CA HIS A 231 -16.23 -4.04 -15.27
C HIS A 231 -15.29 -5.25 -15.38
N GLN A 232 -14.63 -5.63 -14.31
CA GLN A 232 -13.66 -6.71 -14.28
C GLN A 232 -13.75 -7.52 -12.99
N ARG A 233 -13.23 -8.75 -13.05
CA ARG A 233 -12.95 -9.51 -11.84
C ARG A 233 -11.87 -8.78 -11.03
N TYR A 234 -12.21 -8.38 -9.83
CA TYR A 234 -11.34 -7.66 -8.93
C TYR A 234 -11.44 -8.23 -7.52
N LEU A 235 -10.32 -8.71 -6.97
CA LEU A 235 -10.29 -9.42 -5.71
C LEU A 235 -9.65 -8.59 -4.59
N ALA A 236 -10.09 -8.85 -3.37
CA ALA A 236 -9.39 -8.49 -2.16
C ALA A 236 -8.71 -9.74 -1.58
N ALA A 237 -7.46 -9.61 -1.15
CA ALA A 237 -6.70 -10.66 -0.49
C ALA A 237 -6.28 -10.21 0.90
N GLU A 238 -6.66 -10.96 1.94
CA GLU A 238 -6.15 -10.74 3.28
C GLU A 238 -4.83 -11.50 3.46
N LEU A 239 -3.72 -10.76 3.45
CA LEU A 239 -2.36 -11.33 3.48
C LEU A 239 -1.94 -11.77 4.88
N ASP A 240 -1.00 -12.71 4.94
CA ASP A 240 -0.31 -13.09 6.18
C ASP A 240 0.76 -12.06 6.54
N GLY A 241 0.31 -10.90 6.98
CA GLY A 241 1.17 -9.78 7.32
C GLY A 241 0.40 -8.60 7.90
N ARG A 242 1.14 -7.56 8.23
CA ARG A 242 0.59 -6.29 8.75
C ARG A 242 1.22 -5.11 8.05
N ARG A 243 0.41 -4.07 7.81
CA ARG A 243 0.89 -2.76 7.42
C ARG A 243 1.13 -1.88 8.64
N TYR A 244 2.12 -1.02 8.54
CA TYR A 244 2.43 0.01 9.51
C TYR A 244 2.48 1.35 8.80
N ASP A 245 1.47 2.17 9.05
CA ASP A 245 1.35 3.54 8.54
C ASP A 245 2.20 4.46 9.42
N PHE A 246 3.32 4.96 8.90
CA PHE A 246 4.19 5.87 9.65
C PHE A 246 3.89 7.35 9.38
N GLY A 247 2.86 7.64 8.59
CA GLY A 247 2.29 8.98 8.44
C GLY A 247 1.38 9.41 9.60
N VAL A 248 0.95 8.48 10.45
CA VAL A 248 0.12 8.78 11.61
C VAL A 248 0.95 9.09 12.86
N LYS A 249 0.32 9.74 13.86
CA LYS A 249 0.98 10.01 15.13
C LYS A 249 1.51 8.72 15.77
N TYR A 250 2.78 8.71 16.14
CA TYR A 250 3.53 7.53 16.62
C TYR A 250 3.68 6.37 15.61
N GLY A 251 3.31 6.59 14.34
CA GLY A 251 3.40 5.56 13.30
C GLY A 251 4.82 5.07 13.08
N LEU A 252 5.79 6.01 12.98
CA LEU A 252 7.20 5.68 12.83
C LEU A 252 7.74 4.86 14.02
N LEU A 253 7.39 5.24 15.25
CA LEU A 253 7.75 4.48 16.45
C LEU A 253 7.17 3.07 16.42
N THR A 254 5.90 2.94 16.06
CA THR A 254 5.22 1.63 15.98
C THR A 254 5.83 0.76 14.89
N ALA A 255 6.16 1.34 13.73
CA ALA A 255 6.83 0.64 12.64
C ALA A 255 8.24 0.17 13.06
N GLN A 256 9.02 1.02 13.73
CA GLN A 256 10.34 0.65 14.24
C GLN A 256 10.27 -0.49 15.27
N LEU A 257 9.34 -0.41 16.21
CA LEU A 257 9.12 -1.50 17.19
C LEU A 257 8.70 -2.80 16.51
N ALA A 258 7.84 -2.73 15.50
CA ALA A 258 7.42 -3.91 14.77
C ALA A 258 8.56 -4.56 13.98
N LEU A 259 9.43 -3.78 13.33
CA LEU A 259 10.66 -4.27 12.69
C LEU A 259 11.57 -4.95 13.71
N ALA A 260 11.90 -4.28 14.79
CA ALA A 260 12.80 -4.77 15.82
C ALA A 260 12.28 -6.04 16.50
N LEU A 261 10.98 -6.10 16.82
CA LEU A 261 10.35 -7.28 17.47
C LEU A 261 10.16 -8.47 16.51
N SER A 262 10.28 -8.27 15.20
CA SER A 262 10.26 -9.33 14.19
C SER A 262 11.64 -9.67 13.62
N GLY A 263 12.68 -9.01 14.12
CA GLY A 263 14.05 -9.12 13.64
C GLY A 263 14.93 -10.05 14.46
N THR A 264 16.21 -10.09 14.07
CA THR A 264 17.26 -10.95 14.67
C THR A 264 17.57 -10.56 16.11
N GLU A 265 17.42 -9.28 16.47
CA GLU A 265 17.74 -8.74 17.81
C GLU A 265 16.52 -8.61 18.73
N ARG A 266 15.44 -9.34 18.40
CA ARG A 266 14.16 -9.31 19.11
C ARG A 266 14.28 -9.39 20.64
N ASP A 267 15.10 -10.31 21.13
CA ASP A 267 15.18 -10.57 22.58
C ASP A 267 15.91 -9.45 23.33
N GLU A 268 16.87 -8.80 22.69
CA GLU A 268 17.54 -7.61 23.22
C GLU A 268 16.57 -6.42 23.29
N VAL A 269 15.83 -6.20 22.23
CA VAL A 269 14.81 -5.13 22.18
C VAL A 269 13.73 -5.36 23.24
N LEU A 270 13.25 -6.60 23.40
CA LEU A 270 12.26 -6.94 24.42
C LEU A 270 12.80 -6.67 25.85
N ARG A 271 14.06 -7.01 26.12
CA ARG A 271 14.68 -6.73 27.42
C ARG A 271 14.71 -5.23 27.68
N GLY A 272 15.18 -4.43 26.72
CA GLY A 272 15.21 -2.97 26.83
C GLY A 272 13.82 -2.35 27.04
N LEU A 273 12.80 -2.87 26.36
CA LEU A 273 11.41 -2.40 26.54
C LEU A 273 10.88 -2.73 27.96
N VAL A 274 11.17 -3.91 28.48
CA VAL A 274 10.78 -4.29 29.86
C VAL A 274 11.48 -3.41 30.89
N GLU A 275 12.77 -3.14 30.72
CA GLU A 275 13.52 -2.23 31.58
C GLU A 275 12.95 -0.81 31.54
N LEU A 276 12.63 -0.31 30.36
CA LEU A 276 12.02 1.00 30.18
C LEU A 276 10.67 1.10 30.91
N LEU A 277 9.82 0.09 30.79
CA LEU A 277 8.52 0.01 31.45
C LEU A 277 8.66 -0.10 32.97
N ALA A 278 9.67 -0.81 33.47
CA ALA A 278 9.94 -0.97 34.90
C ALA A 278 10.46 0.32 35.55
N THR A 279 11.19 1.16 34.80
CA THR A 279 11.76 2.41 35.28
C THR A 279 10.85 3.64 35.07
N GLY A 280 9.85 3.50 34.19
CA GLY A 280 8.84 4.55 33.96
C GLY A 280 7.90 4.71 35.16
N LYS A 281 7.97 5.86 35.82
CA LYS A 281 7.00 6.26 36.83
C LYS A 281 5.79 6.93 36.21
#